data_d526d298d505282c448b0621fdd1bb59
#
_entry.id   d526d298d505282c448b0621fdd1bb59
#
_cell.length_a   1.000
_cell.length_b   1.000
_cell.length_c   1.000
_cell.angle_alpha   90.00
_cell.angle_beta   90.00
_cell.angle_gamma   90.00
#
_symmetry.space_group_name_H-M   'P 1'
#
loop_
_entity.id
_entity.type
_entity.pdbx_description
1 polymer ?
#
loop_
_entity_poly.entity_id
_entity_poly.type
_entity_poly.pdbx_seq_one_letter_code
_entity_poly.pdbx_strand_id
1 'polypeptide(L)'
;MLVQRLVYRAQLLTGHEDEGKRILNETALPEDVLTLSVFRFHRNLFLYYECAAALRTPDELFPALNTHLETVPFAEEKRHYVRMNEVFHYNRPTENDPWRDKEQGQPFGRLNRLRPEMISSYIFYHNQLQEEKPGCGDKYGLIALNENLMFFYEERPYRIEKALYKGRLDTHNTPGGWGELMAQHFLPWEDTDAVWRDDLELVCFKRCQIIGKF
;
A
#
# COMPACT_ATOMS: atom_id res chain seq x y z
N MET A 1 18.37 -11.31 -1.95
CA MET A 1 18.07 -10.31 -0.90
C MET A 1 16.57 -10.04 -0.94
N LEU A 2 15.89 -10.09 0.19
CA LEU A 2 14.44 -9.96 0.26
C LEU A 2 14.02 -8.49 0.17
N VAL A 3 13.22 -8.16 -0.83
CA VAL A 3 12.56 -6.85 -0.93
C VAL A 3 11.45 -6.77 0.11
N GLN A 4 11.37 -5.65 0.81
CA GLN A 4 10.32 -5.38 1.79
C GLN A 4 9.39 -4.28 1.27
N ARG A 5 8.09 -4.55 1.30
CA ARG A 5 7.03 -3.61 0.95
C ARG A 5 6.51 -2.92 2.19
N LEU A 6 6.35 -1.63 2.13
CA LEU A 6 5.93 -0.83 3.27
C LEU A 6 4.81 0.13 2.84
N VAL A 7 3.81 0.23 3.70
CA VAL A 7 2.71 1.19 3.54
C VAL A 7 2.59 2.01 4.81
N TYR A 8 2.53 3.32 4.63
CA TYR A 8 2.31 4.27 5.73
C TYR A 8 1.24 5.27 5.37
N ARG A 9 0.56 5.77 6.39
CA ARG A 9 -0.28 6.95 6.28
C ARG A 9 0.29 8.08 7.12
N ALA A 10 0.05 9.32 6.68
CA ALA A 10 0.33 10.54 7.41
C ALA A 10 -0.74 11.56 7.11
N GLN A 11 -0.80 12.66 7.84
CA GLN A 11 -1.74 13.73 7.59
C GLN A 11 -1.02 15.06 7.55
N LEU A 12 -1.20 15.83 6.47
CA LEU A 12 -0.66 17.18 6.33
C LEU A 12 -1.38 18.15 7.27
N LEU A 13 -0.65 19.11 7.79
CA LEU A 13 -1.23 20.30 8.42
C LEU A 13 -2.07 21.06 7.40
N THR A 14 -3.11 21.75 7.85
CA THR A 14 -3.98 22.53 6.97
C THR A 14 -3.18 23.64 6.27
N GLY A 15 -3.32 23.70 4.95
CA GLY A 15 -2.61 24.69 4.11
C GLY A 15 -1.17 24.32 3.76
N HIS A 16 -0.72 23.10 4.12
CA HIS A 16 0.63 22.60 3.81
C HIS A 16 0.66 21.63 2.62
N GLU A 17 -0.43 21.51 1.86
CA GLU A 17 -0.59 20.52 0.80
C GLU A 17 0.42 20.72 -0.34
N ASP A 18 0.60 21.96 -0.79
CA ASP A 18 1.53 22.28 -1.88
C ASP A 18 3.00 22.14 -1.45
N GLU A 19 3.32 22.57 -0.24
CA GLU A 19 4.66 22.43 0.31
C GLU A 19 5.01 20.96 0.56
N GLY A 20 4.07 20.18 1.08
CA GLY A 20 4.24 18.73 1.21
C GLY A 20 4.53 18.05 -0.12
N LYS A 21 3.78 18.41 -1.16
CA LYS A 21 4.00 17.91 -2.52
C LYS A 21 5.37 18.30 -3.05
N ARG A 22 5.79 19.55 -2.84
CA ARG A 22 7.11 20.05 -3.25
C ARG A 22 8.23 19.25 -2.58
N ILE A 23 8.20 19.10 -1.27
CA ILE A 23 9.20 18.36 -0.48
C ILE A 23 9.30 16.91 -0.97
N LEU A 24 8.16 16.22 -1.14
CA LEU A 24 8.12 14.84 -1.62
C LEU A 24 8.80 14.69 -2.99
N ASN A 25 8.61 15.65 -3.91
CA ASN A 25 9.18 15.57 -5.25
C ASN A 25 10.66 15.97 -5.28
N GLU A 26 11.10 16.91 -4.47
CA GLU A 26 12.49 17.38 -4.43
C GLU A 26 13.43 16.43 -3.65
N THR A 27 12.91 15.67 -2.68
CA THR A 27 13.72 14.74 -1.89
C THR A 27 14.29 13.62 -2.75
N ALA A 28 15.60 13.45 -2.77
CA ALA A 28 16.26 12.30 -3.38
C ALA A 28 16.08 11.05 -2.52
N LEU A 29 15.80 9.91 -3.14
CA LEU A 29 15.68 8.63 -2.42
C LEU A 29 17.03 7.92 -2.36
N PRO A 30 17.31 7.17 -1.28
CA PRO A 30 18.41 6.23 -1.20
C PRO A 30 18.32 5.17 -2.31
N GLU A 31 19.48 4.67 -2.76
CA GLU A 31 19.55 3.66 -3.84
C GLU A 31 18.88 2.34 -3.50
N ASP A 32 18.75 2.02 -2.21
CA ASP A 32 18.07 0.82 -1.72
C ASP A 32 16.54 0.95 -1.67
N VAL A 33 15.97 2.10 -2.01
CA VAL A 33 14.53 2.29 -2.21
C VAL A 33 14.20 2.08 -3.69
N LEU A 34 13.61 0.94 -4.02
CA LEU A 34 13.36 0.51 -5.40
C LEU A 34 12.26 1.33 -6.08
N THR A 35 11.22 1.64 -5.34
CA THR A 35 10.09 2.46 -5.80
C THR A 35 9.43 3.16 -4.62
N LEU A 36 8.87 4.31 -4.88
CA LEU A 36 8.02 5.08 -3.96
C LEU A 36 6.84 5.65 -4.73
N SER A 37 5.66 5.49 -4.18
CA SER A 37 4.44 6.14 -4.65
C SER A 37 3.73 6.78 -3.46
N VAL A 38 3.42 8.06 -3.56
CA VAL A 38 2.67 8.79 -2.54
C VAL A 38 1.38 9.29 -3.14
N PHE A 39 0.27 8.88 -2.56
CA PHE A 39 -1.06 9.31 -2.92
C PHE A 39 -1.62 10.25 -1.87
N ARG A 40 -2.43 11.21 -2.30
CA ARG A 40 -3.12 12.14 -1.43
C ARG A 40 -4.63 12.04 -1.59
N PHE A 41 -5.33 12.01 -0.47
CA PHE A 41 -6.78 12.20 -0.39
C PHE A 41 -7.09 13.25 0.68
N HIS A 42 -7.56 14.43 0.25
CA HIS A 42 -7.60 15.63 1.09
C HIS A 42 -6.21 15.92 1.68
N ARG A 43 -6.08 15.96 3.00
CA ARG A 43 -4.81 16.12 3.71
C ARG A 43 -4.10 14.81 4.05
N ASN A 44 -4.74 13.66 3.79
CA ASN A 44 -4.13 12.37 4.10
C ASN A 44 -3.18 11.95 2.99
N LEU A 45 -1.99 11.49 3.38
CA LEU A 45 -0.98 10.89 2.53
C LEU A 45 -0.95 9.37 2.75
N PHE A 46 -0.81 8.64 1.66
CA PHE A 46 -0.62 7.19 1.65
C PHE A 46 0.65 6.90 0.88
N LEU A 47 1.66 6.40 1.59
CA LEU A 47 2.98 6.12 1.04
C LEU A 47 3.11 4.61 0.85
N TYR A 48 3.34 4.18 -0.39
CA TYR A 48 3.80 2.84 -0.70
C TYR A 48 5.25 2.91 -1.19
N TYR A 49 6.13 2.09 -0.63
CA TYR A 49 7.49 1.98 -1.12
C TYR A 49 8.11 0.62 -0.83
N GLU A 50 9.19 0.32 -1.52
CA GLU A 50 9.93 -0.93 -1.44
C GLU A 50 11.39 -0.69 -1.12
N CYS A 51 11.91 -1.41 -0.12
CA CYS A 51 13.32 -1.38 0.27
C CYS A 51 13.99 -2.72 -0.05
N ALA A 52 15.18 -2.66 -0.66
CA ALA A 52 15.93 -3.85 -1.05
C ALA A 52 16.98 -4.27 -0.01
N ALA A 53 17.40 -3.41 0.89
CA ALA A 53 18.44 -3.69 1.89
C ALA A 53 17.96 -3.42 3.32
N ALA A 54 18.08 -2.18 3.77
CA ALA A 54 17.64 -1.77 5.10
C ALA A 54 16.18 -1.33 5.08
N LEU A 55 15.46 -1.62 6.16
CA LEU A 55 14.18 -0.97 6.41
C LEU A 55 14.42 0.53 6.63
N ARG A 56 13.77 1.35 5.80
CA ARG A 56 13.75 2.81 5.94
C ARG A 56 12.41 3.24 6.49
N THR A 57 12.40 4.10 7.47
CA THR A 57 11.19 4.76 7.93
C THR A 57 10.89 6.00 7.08
N PRO A 58 9.61 6.45 6.97
CA PRO A 58 9.32 7.69 6.26
C PRO A 58 9.97 8.92 6.91
N ASP A 59 10.19 8.92 8.23
CA ASP A 59 10.92 9.99 8.94
C ASP A 59 12.36 10.11 8.45
N GLU A 60 13.01 8.98 8.13
CA GLU A 60 14.37 8.97 7.55
C GLU A 60 14.37 9.39 6.08
N LEU A 61 13.33 9.01 5.32
CA LEU A 61 13.21 9.35 3.90
C LEU A 61 12.86 10.82 3.69
N PHE A 62 12.01 11.38 4.55
CA PHE A 62 11.45 12.72 4.38
C PHE A 62 11.53 13.57 5.66
N PRO A 63 12.73 13.80 6.24
CA PRO A 63 12.86 14.54 7.48
C PRO A 63 12.30 15.97 7.38
N ALA A 64 12.41 16.61 6.23
CA ALA A 64 11.87 17.95 6.00
C ALA A 64 10.33 17.99 5.99
N LEU A 65 9.66 16.86 5.71
CA LEU A 65 8.21 16.80 5.69
C LEU A 65 7.60 16.79 7.11
N ASN A 66 8.34 16.34 8.12
CA ASN A 66 7.82 16.16 9.47
C ASN A 66 7.22 17.44 10.07
N THR A 67 7.79 18.62 9.76
CA THR A 67 7.27 19.91 10.24
C THR A 67 5.96 20.34 9.56
N HIS A 68 5.54 19.62 8.54
CA HIS A 68 4.33 19.86 7.77
C HIS A 68 3.24 18.80 8.02
N LEU A 69 3.49 17.89 8.97
CA LEU A 69 2.59 16.80 9.31
C LEU A 69 1.97 16.96 10.68
N GLU A 70 0.72 16.51 10.81
CA GLU A 70 0.08 16.29 12.10
C GLU A 70 0.83 15.22 12.89
N THR A 71 0.78 15.31 14.22
CA THR A 71 1.33 14.29 15.09
C THR A 71 0.25 13.35 15.60
N VAL A 72 0.53 12.06 15.55
CA VAL A 72 -0.33 11.01 16.08
C VAL A 72 0.26 10.49 17.40
N PRO A 73 -0.52 10.43 18.48
CA PRO A 73 -0.06 9.85 19.73
C PRO A 73 0.32 8.38 19.57
N PHE A 74 1.42 7.96 20.21
CA PHE A 74 1.81 6.57 20.28
C PHE A 74 2.51 6.30 21.62
N ALA A 75 1.79 5.72 22.56
CA ALA A 75 2.21 5.61 23.95
C ALA A 75 2.63 6.99 24.53
N GLU A 76 3.86 7.14 24.96
CA GLU A 76 4.41 8.41 25.47
C GLU A 76 5.07 9.28 24.40
N GLU A 77 5.16 8.76 23.15
CA GLU A 77 5.81 9.42 22.04
C GLU A 77 4.80 10.00 21.03
N LYS A 78 5.28 10.90 20.19
CA LYS A 78 4.54 11.41 19.04
C LYS A 78 5.22 10.92 17.77
N ARG A 79 4.41 10.51 16.79
CA ARG A 79 4.89 10.12 15.46
C ARG A 79 4.12 10.86 14.38
N HIS A 80 4.73 11.06 13.22
CA HIS A 80 4.09 11.67 12.06
C HIS A 80 3.47 10.63 11.13
N TYR A 81 4.05 9.44 11.09
CA TYR A 81 3.62 8.37 10.20
C TYR A 81 3.07 7.18 10.97
N VAL A 82 2.01 6.61 10.46
CA VAL A 82 1.40 5.39 10.99
C VAL A 82 1.56 4.28 9.96
N ARG A 83 2.22 3.19 10.35
CA ARG A 83 2.32 2.02 9.49
C ARG A 83 0.94 1.40 9.29
N MET A 84 0.61 1.11 8.03
CA MET A 84 -0.55 0.32 7.68
C MET A 84 -0.14 -1.14 7.56
N ASN A 85 -0.89 -2.03 8.18
CA ASN A 85 -0.59 -3.47 8.15
C ASN A 85 -1.03 -4.06 6.82
N GLU A 86 -0.13 -4.71 6.09
CA GLU A 86 -0.49 -5.51 4.92
C GLU A 86 -1.38 -6.68 5.37
N VAL A 87 -2.60 -6.74 4.82
CA VAL A 87 -3.59 -7.79 5.15
C VAL A 87 -3.88 -8.70 3.96
N PHE A 88 -3.42 -8.33 2.77
CA PHE A 88 -3.55 -9.13 1.57
C PHE A 88 -2.52 -8.75 0.51
N HIS A 89 -2.10 -9.72 -0.29
CA HIS A 89 -1.34 -9.53 -1.53
C HIS A 89 -1.64 -10.67 -2.53
N TYR A 90 -1.56 -10.37 -3.80
CA TYR A 90 -1.63 -11.41 -4.83
C TYR A 90 -0.31 -12.14 -5.02
N ASN A 91 0.81 -11.41 -4.91
CA ASN A 91 2.15 -11.97 -4.98
C ASN A 91 3.07 -11.25 -3.98
N ARG A 92 4.22 -11.84 -3.68
CA ARG A 92 5.19 -11.25 -2.76
C ARG A 92 6.62 -11.49 -3.22
N PRO A 93 7.56 -10.60 -2.86
CA PRO A 93 8.97 -10.82 -3.09
C PRO A 93 9.47 -12.10 -2.40
N THR A 94 10.41 -12.77 -3.05
CA THR A 94 11.17 -13.89 -2.50
C THR A 94 12.67 -13.61 -2.60
N GLU A 95 13.48 -14.39 -1.92
CA GLU A 95 14.94 -14.19 -1.92
C GLU A 95 15.60 -14.56 -3.26
N ASN A 96 14.96 -15.45 -4.04
CA ASN A 96 15.55 -16.10 -5.18
C ASN A 96 15.06 -15.56 -6.53
N ASP A 97 13.98 -14.82 -6.54
CA ASP A 97 13.33 -14.36 -7.77
C ASP A 97 13.41 -12.84 -7.89
N PRO A 98 13.64 -12.30 -9.11
CA PRO A 98 13.61 -10.87 -9.33
C PRO A 98 12.18 -10.34 -9.09
N TRP A 99 12.05 -9.44 -8.13
CA TRP A 99 10.77 -8.81 -7.83
C TRP A 99 10.40 -7.72 -8.84
N ARG A 100 11.35 -6.83 -9.12
CA ARG A 100 11.19 -5.75 -10.09
C ARG A 100 11.91 -6.07 -11.39
N ASP A 101 11.28 -5.75 -12.51
CA ASP A 101 11.85 -5.87 -13.85
C ASP A 101 11.82 -4.53 -14.59
N LYS A 102 12.18 -4.54 -15.89
CA LYS A 102 12.25 -3.33 -16.71
C LYS A 102 10.89 -2.81 -17.14
N GLU A 103 9.91 -3.70 -17.27
CA GLU A 103 8.55 -3.33 -17.65
C GLU A 103 7.77 -3.00 -16.39
N GLN A 104 7.50 -1.73 -16.19
CA GLN A 104 6.88 -1.26 -14.95
C GLN A 104 5.61 -0.48 -15.26
N GLY A 105 4.55 -0.82 -14.53
CA GLY A 105 3.28 -0.12 -14.60
C GLY A 105 3.32 1.25 -13.92
N GLN A 106 2.24 2.00 -14.08
CA GLN A 106 1.99 3.22 -13.34
C GLN A 106 1.28 2.88 -12.03
N PRO A 107 1.69 3.46 -10.91
CA PRO A 107 1.05 3.21 -9.63
C PRO A 107 -0.39 3.70 -9.63
N PHE A 108 -1.26 2.91 -9.06
CA PHE A 108 -2.65 3.24 -8.82
C PHE A 108 -3.00 2.93 -7.38
N GLY A 109 -3.61 3.88 -6.70
CA GLY A 109 -4.06 3.75 -5.31
C GLY A 109 -5.55 4.03 -5.19
N ARG A 110 -6.21 3.30 -4.29
CA ARG A 110 -7.61 3.52 -3.95
C ARG A 110 -7.86 3.30 -2.47
N LEU A 111 -8.90 3.93 -1.96
CA LEU A 111 -9.31 3.83 -0.56
C LEU A 111 -10.67 3.17 -0.41
N ASN A 112 -10.84 2.53 0.73
CA ASN A 112 -12.13 2.04 1.19
C ASN A 112 -12.19 2.11 2.72
N ARG A 113 -13.41 2.09 3.27
CA ARG A 113 -13.63 1.98 4.73
C ARG A 113 -14.35 0.66 5.03
N LEU A 114 -13.79 -0.13 5.93
CA LEU A 114 -14.44 -1.33 6.41
C LEU A 114 -15.41 -0.99 7.57
N ARG A 115 -16.47 -1.78 7.67
CA ARG A 115 -17.27 -1.83 8.89
C ARG A 115 -16.40 -2.38 10.02
N PRO A 116 -16.24 -1.70 11.17
CA PRO A 116 -15.34 -2.14 12.23
C PRO A 116 -15.60 -3.59 12.67
N GLU A 117 -16.87 -3.98 12.77
CA GLU A 117 -17.31 -5.32 13.15
C GLU A 117 -16.98 -6.41 12.08
N MET A 118 -16.69 -6.00 10.84
CA MET A 118 -16.41 -6.88 9.72
C MET A 118 -14.92 -6.99 9.36
N ILE A 119 -14.04 -6.28 10.07
CA ILE A 119 -12.59 -6.28 9.78
C ILE A 119 -12.01 -7.69 9.85
N SER A 120 -12.34 -8.45 10.89
CA SER A 120 -11.80 -9.80 11.10
C SER A 120 -12.23 -10.75 10.00
N SER A 121 -13.48 -10.72 9.56
CA SER A 121 -13.98 -11.55 8.47
C SER A 121 -13.38 -11.14 7.12
N TYR A 122 -13.18 -9.85 6.88
CA TYR A 122 -12.49 -9.35 5.70
C TYR A 122 -11.07 -9.91 5.58
N ILE A 123 -10.30 -9.80 6.66
CA ILE A 123 -8.93 -10.33 6.73
C ILE A 123 -8.94 -11.86 6.54
N PHE A 124 -9.86 -12.56 7.19
CA PHE A 124 -9.98 -14.01 7.08
C PHE A 124 -10.19 -14.45 5.62
N TYR A 125 -11.17 -13.89 4.91
CA TYR A 125 -11.46 -14.26 3.52
C TYR A 125 -10.32 -13.90 2.56
N HIS A 126 -9.65 -12.76 2.78
CA HIS A 126 -8.49 -12.37 1.97
C HIS A 126 -7.28 -13.28 2.23
N ASN A 127 -7.05 -13.69 3.47
CA ASN A 127 -6.02 -14.69 3.79
C ASN A 127 -6.35 -16.05 3.15
N GLN A 128 -7.62 -16.47 3.18
CA GLN A 128 -8.07 -17.67 2.50
C GLN A 128 -7.75 -17.61 0.99
N LEU A 129 -8.15 -16.53 0.32
CA LEU A 129 -7.87 -16.33 -1.11
C LEU A 129 -6.37 -16.32 -1.40
N GLN A 130 -5.60 -15.57 -0.62
CA GLN A 130 -4.15 -15.45 -0.78
C GLN A 130 -3.43 -16.79 -0.68
N GLU A 131 -3.83 -17.62 0.29
CA GLU A 131 -3.16 -18.87 0.57
C GLU A 131 -3.67 -20.06 -0.27
N GLU A 132 -4.88 -19.96 -0.85
CA GLU A 132 -5.40 -20.96 -1.80
C GLU A 132 -5.01 -20.67 -3.25
N LYS A 133 -4.96 -19.38 -3.64
CA LYS A 133 -4.81 -18.95 -5.04
C LYS A 133 -3.74 -17.85 -5.19
N PRO A 134 -2.49 -18.09 -4.73
CA PRO A 134 -1.44 -17.09 -4.89
C PRO A 134 -1.21 -16.77 -6.38
N GLY A 135 -0.95 -15.49 -6.68
CA GLY A 135 -0.73 -15.03 -8.06
C GLY A 135 -1.99 -14.88 -8.90
N CYS A 136 -3.19 -14.90 -8.30
CA CYS A 136 -4.46 -14.77 -9.05
C CYS A 136 -4.82 -13.32 -9.44
N GLY A 137 -3.97 -12.35 -9.19
CA GLY A 137 -4.17 -10.93 -9.52
C GLY A 137 -2.88 -10.21 -9.83
N ASP A 138 -2.93 -8.88 -9.81
CA ASP A 138 -1.76 -8.05 -10.13
C ASP A 138 -0.57 -8.35 -9.22
N LYS A 139 0.61 -8.58 -9.82
CA LYS A 139 1.86 -8.93 -9.13
C LYS A 139 2.17 -7.98 -7.97
N TYR A 140 1.94 -6.68 -8.15
CA TYR A 140 2.25 -5.67 -7.16
C TYR A 140 1.07 -5.32 -6.25
N GLY A 141 -0.12 -5.89 -6.55
CA GLY A 141 -1.34 -5.62 -5.82
C GLY A 141 -1.27 -6.05 -4.36
N LEU A 142 -1.59 -5.13 -3.46
CA LEU A 142 -1.69 -5.38 -2.02
C LEU A 142 -2.77 -4.51 -1.36
N ILE A 143 -3.25 -4.99 -0.24
CA ILE A 143 -4.15 -4.24 0.64
C ILE A 143 -3.46 -4.01 1.98
N ALA A 144 -3.43 -2.76 2.42
CA ALA A 144 -2.96 -2.37 3.74
C ALA A 144 -4.09 -1.72 4.54
N LEU A 145 -4.11 -1.99 5.84
CA LEU A 145 -5.15 -1.55 6.76
C LEU A 145 -4.56 -0.82 7.98
N ASN A 146 -5.17 0.28 8.34
CA ASN A 146 -4.97 0.93 9.64
C ASN A 146 -6.32 1.36 10.18
N GLU A 147 -6.66 0.91 11.39
CA GLU A 147 -8.02 1.01 11.94
C GLU A 147 -9.02 0.36 10.96
N ASN A 148 -10.01 1.10 10.49
CA ASN A 148 -10.95 0.64 9.46
C ASN A 148 -10.70 1.24 8.07
N LEU A 149 -9.63 2.02 7.91
CA LEU A 149 -9.25 2.63 6.64
C LEU A 149 -8.32 1.69 5.88
N MET A 150 -8.73 1.31 4.70
CA MET A 150 -8.03 0.41 3.80
C MET A 150 -7.44 1.18 2.62
N PHE A 151 -6.17 0.93 2.34
CA PHE A 151 -5.49 1.41 1.15
C PHE A 151 -5.12 0.21 0.28
N PHE A 152 -5.60 0.21 -0.97
CA PHE A 152 -5.23 -0.75 -1.99
C PHE A 152 -4.25 -0.12 -2.98
N TYR A 153 -3.14 -0.79 -3.21
CA TYR A 153 -2.12 -0.43 -4.18
C TYR A 153 -2.03 -1.47 -5.27
N GLU A 154 -1.87 -1.03 -6.52
CA GLU A 154 -1.59 -1.86 -7.69
C GLU A 154 -0.80 -1.07 -8.72
N GLU A 155 -0.33 -1.74 -9.78
CA GLU A 155 0.28 -1.07 -10.93
C GLU A 155 -0.51 -1.38 -12.21
N ARG A 156 -0.66 -0.38 -13.08
CA ARG A 156 -1.40 -0.51 -14.35
C ARG A 156 -0.47 -0.30 -15.55
N PRO A 157 -0.60 -1.11 -16.62
CA PRO A 157 -1.54 -2.22 -16.77
C PRO A 157 -1.24 -3.36 -15.79
N TYR A 158 -2.29 -4.12 -15.41
CA TYR A 158 -2.17 -5.27 -14.53
C TYR A 158 -1.20 -6.31 -15.06
N ARG A 159 -0.38 -6.86 -14.17
CA ARG A 159 0.55 -7.95 -14.48
C ARG A 159 0.21 -9.16 -13.64
N ILE A 160 -0.44 -10.13 -14.28
CA ILE A 160 -0.75 -11.41 -13.64
C ILE A 160 0.39 -12.36 -13.97
N GLU A 161 1.15 -12.73 -12.96
CA GLU A 161 2.28 -13.64 -13.07
C GLU A 161 2.10 -14.82 -12.12
N LYS A 162 2.76 -15.93 -12.45
CA LYS A 162 2.83 -17.06 -11.53
C LYS A 162 3.36 -16.58 -10.18
N ALA A 163 2.72 -17.04 -9.11
CA ALA A 163 3.18 -16.72 -7.77
C ALA A 163 4.63 -17.15 -7.55
N LEU A 164 5.41 -16.28 -6.92
CA LEU A 164 6.79 -16.55 -6.53
C LEU A 164 6.87 -17.40 -5.25
N TYR A 165 5.73 -17.71 -4.65
CA TYR A 165 5.63 -18.54 -3.45
C TYR A 165 4.48 -19.56 -3.59
N LYS A 166 4.52 -20.58 -2.76
CA LYS A 166 3.43 -21.55 -2.63
C LYS A 166 2.54 -21.14 -1.45
N GLY A 167 1.24 -21.07 -1.68
CA GLY A 167 0.26 -20.85 -0.61
C GLY A 167 0.27 -22.02 0.39
N ARG A 168 -0.18 -21.76 1.60
CA ARG A 168 -0.16 -22.70 2.72
C ARG A 168 -1.40 -23.58 2.80
N LEU A 169 -2.47 -23.19 2.09
CA LEU A 169 -3.73 -23.91 2.10
C LEU A 169 -3.92 -24.71 0.81
N ASP A 170 -4.25 -25.98 0.97
CA ASP A 170 -4.63 -26.90 -0.11
C ASP A 170 -6.14 -27.18 0.00
N THR A 171 -6.91 -26.13 0.20
CA THR A 171 -8.36 -26.14 0.32
C THR A 171 -9.00 -25.38 -0.84
N HIS A 172 -10.33 -25.43 -0.97
CA HIS A 172 -11.07 -24.75 -2.01
C HIS A 172 -12.28 -24.01 -1.39
N ASN A 173 -12.02 -23.36 -0.27
CA ASN A 173 -13.03 -22.68 0.55
C ASN A 173 -13.17 -21.18 0.20
N THR A 174 -12.37 -20.66 -0.73
CA THR A 174 -12.57 -19.29 -1.23
C THR A 174 -13.98 -19.17 -1.81
N PRO A 175 -14.82 -18.24 -1.29
CA PRO A 175 -16.22 -18.13 -1.71
C PRO A 175 -16.39 -17.81 -3.20
N GLY A 176 -17.35 -18.43 -3.85
CA GLY A 176 -17.64 -18.21 -5.28
C GLY A 176 -18.26 -16.82 -5.56
N GLY A 177 -19.10 -16.31 -4.67
CA GLY A 177 -19.74 -14.99 -4.79
C GLY A 177 -18.90 -13.86 -4.16
N TRP A 178 -17.62 -13.77 -4.51
CA TRP A 178 -16.65 -12.86 -3.86
C TRP A 178 -17.12 -11.40 -3.77
N GLY A 179 -17.65 -10.85 -4.87
CA GLY A 179 -18.09 -9.45 -4.93
C GLY A 179 -19.24 -9.16 -3.97
N GLU A 180 -20.25 -10.02 -3.92
CA GLU A 180 -21.41 -9.87 -3.03
C GLU A 180 -21.00 -10.04 -1.56
N LEU A 181 -20.13 -10.99 -1.27
CA LEU A 181 -19.61 -11.21 0.06
C LEU A 181 -18.80 -10.00 0.55
N MET A 182 -17.90 -9.51 -0.30
CA MET A 182 -17.05 -8.35 0.06
C MET A 182 -17.85 -7.05 0.19
N ALA A 183 -18.91 -6.85 -0.60
CA ALA A 183 -19.74 -5.65 -0.52
C ALA A 183 -20.33 -5.41 0.87
N GLN A 184 -20.58 -6.46 1.63
CA GLN A 184 -21.14 -6.36 2.99
C GLN A 184 -20.14 -5.78 4.00
N HIS A 185 -18.83 -5.84 3.71
CA HIS A 185 -17.78 -5.37 4.60
C HIS A 185 -17.55 -3.86 4.53
N PHE A 186 -18.07 -3.19 3.51
CA PHE A 186 -17.72 -1.82 3.22
C PHE A 186 -18.71 -0.81 3.78
N LEU A 187 -18.18 0.37 4.15
CA LEU A 187 -18.95 1.56 4.46
C LEU A 187 -18.89 2.53 3.26
N PRO A 188 -20.03 3.08 2.82
CA PRO A 188 -20.02 4.16 1.84
C PRO A 188 -19.34 5.40 2.42
N TRP A 189 -18.85 6.27 1.56
CA TRP A 189 -18.34 7.57 1.95
C TRP A 189 -19.51 8.54 2.16
N GLU A 190 -19.30 9.55 3.01
CA GLU A 190 -20.38 10.49 3.40
C GLU A 190 -20.87 11.36 2.23
N ASP A 191 -20.01 11.60 1.25
CA ASP A 191 -20.24 12.45 0.08
C ASP A 191 -20.63 11.69 -1.19
N THR A 192 -20.70 10.35 -1.13
CA THR A 192 -21.03 9.49 -2.27
C THR A 192 -21.51 8.11 -1.81
N ASP A 193 -22.37 7.46 -2.62
CA ASP A 193 -22.76 6.06 -2.41
C ASP A 193 -21.66 5.07 -2.81
N ALA A 194 -20.60 5.54 -3.47
CA ALA A 194 -19.47 4.70 -3.82
C ALA A 194 -18.73 4.22 -2.56
N VAL A 195 -18.38 2.96 -2.54
CA VAL A 195 -17.55 2.38 -1.46
C VAL A 195 -16.06 2.56 -1.71
N TRP A 196 -15.65 2.72 -2.97
CA TRP A 196 -14.26 2.96 -3.37
C TRP A 196 -14.01 4.42 -3.73
N ARG A 197 -12.87 4.94 -3.28
CA ARG A 197 -12.29 6.20 -3.73
C ARG A 197 -11.14 5.90 -4.69
N ASP A 198 -11.35 6.21 -5.95
CA ASP A 198 -10.38 6.04 -7.04
C ASP A 198 -9.79 7.40 -7.47
N ASP A 199 -10.21 8.47 -6.82
CA ASP A 199 -9.88 9.88 -7.10
C ASP A 199 -8.68 10.39 -6.28
N LEU A 200 -7.79 9.50 -5.83
CA LEU A 200 -6.57 9.87 -5.15
C LEU A 200 -5.62 10.58 -6.11
N GLU A 201 -5.06 11.70 -5.67
CA GLU A 201 -3.98 12.37 -6.40
C GLU A 201 -2.66 11.63 -6.18
N LEU A 202 -1.99 11.20 -7.25
CA LEU A 202 -0.61 10.73 -7.19
C LEU A 202 0.32 11.95 -7.07
N VAL A 203 0.74 12.29 -5.85
CA VAL A 203 1.53 13.50 -5.58
C VAL A 203 3.02 13.33 -5.79
N CYS A 204 3.52 12.09 -5.66
CA CYS A 204 4.92 11.77 -5.89
C CYS A 204 5.06 10.34 -6.38
N PHE A 205 5.89 10.16 -7.43
CA PHE A 205 6.27 8.84 -7.91
C PHE A 205 7.75 8.84 -8.28
N LYS A 206 8.49 7.91 -7.68
CA LYS A 206 9.92 7.73 -7.93
C LYS A 206 10.24 6.26 -8.07
N ARG A 207 11.24 5.98 -8.90
CA ARG A 207 11.70 4.63 -9.17
C ARG A 207 13.21 4.62 -9.34
N CYS A 208 13.87 3.67 -8.71
CA CYS A 208 15.30 3.47 -8.90
C CYS A 208 15.57 3.03 -10.34
N GLN A 209 16.51 3.70 -11.02
CA GLN A 209 16.90 3.36 -12.40
C GLN A 209 17.82 2.13 -12.47
N ILE A 210 18.29 1.63 -11.34
CA ILE A 210 19.22 0.50 -11.26
C ILE A 210 18.43 -0.81 -11.18
N ILE A 211 17.79 -1.18 -12.28
CA ILE A 211 17.13 -2.48 -12.40
C ILE A 211 18.19 -3.49 -12.86
N GLY A 212 18.43 -4.51 -12.06
CA GLY A 212 19.28 -5.65 -12.40
C GLY A 212 20.50 -5.90 -11.52
N LYS A 213 20.62 -5.24 -10.36
CA LYS A 213 21.65 -5.51 -9.35
C LYS A 213 21.15 -6.17 -8.07
N PHE A 214 19.83 -6.45 -7.97
CA PHE A 214 19.25 -7.05 -6.77
C PHE A 214 18.45 -8.30 -7.10
#